data_d9ef4ff6683bde51f5d3e78339b2a5da
#
_entry.id   d9ef4ff6683bde51f5d3e78339b2a5da
#
_cell.length_a   1.000
_cell.length_b   1.000
_cell.length_c   1.000
_cell.angle_alpha   90.00
_cell.angle_beta   90.00
_cell.angle_gamma   90.00
#
_symmetry.space_group_name_H-M   'P 1'
#
loop_
_entity.id
_entity.type
_entity.pdbx_description
1 polymer ?
#
loop_
_entity_poly.entity_id
_entity_poly.type
_entity_poly.pdbx_seq_one_letter_code
_entity_poly.pdbx_strand_id
1 'polypeptide(L)'
;MKYLTLLVITAGLMLPFSSVSQTVMYDVMVAGRVIGSVKVLLYENTTKTVKRRIEAEFSIPFYSGSFSSENDFLEGNLQSSVTEHFVNGKQKESTHTSNRHPQLYHVDFSGKARDYGKLKELNQAINHTMTGLYYQEPSNVGVVYSERYGQMCPVKKLDESRYGVILPNGKQSIYAYRQGLCTEVQSELAGMKLRIVRRWNQLAGK
;
A
#
# COMPACT_ATOMS: atom_id res chain seq x y z
N MET A 1 -71.82 10.44 4.62
CA MET A 1 -70.56 10.63 5.40
C MET A 1 -69.42 9.95 4.61
N LYS A 2 -68.57 10.75 3.95
CA LYS A 2 -67.44 10.26 3.13
C LYS A 2 -66.16 10.43 3.93
N TYR A 3 -65.50 9.33 4.27
CA TYR A 3 -64.19 9.35 4.94
C TYR A 3 -63.11 9.56 3.89
N LEU A 4 -62.43 10.69 3.96
CA LEU A 4 -61.28 11.05 3.14
C LEU A 4 -60.03 10.51 3.85
N THR A 5 -59.45 9.41 3.31
CA THR A 5 -58.25 8.82 3.85
C THR A 5 -57.03 9.58 3.29
N LEU A 6 -56.35 10.34 4.16
CA LEU A 6 -55.14 11.08 3.82
C LEU A 6 -53.94 10.14 3.79
N LEU A 7 -53.41 9.85 2.59
CA LEU A 7 -52.21 9.03 2.40
C LEU A 7 -50.98 9.93 2.54
N VAL A 8 -50.30 9.86 3.69
CA VAL A 8 -49.02 10.56 3.91
C VAL A 8 -47.89 9.74 3.29
N ILE A 9 -47.38 10.19 2.15
CA ILE A 9 -46.19 9.61 1.52
C ILE A 9 -44.97 10.25 2.18
N THR A 10 -44.31 9.53 3.08
CA THR A 10 -42.99 9.89 3.62
C THR A 10 -41.93 9.57 2.59
N ALA A 11 -41.54 10.55 1.79
CA ALA A 11 -40.36 10.47 0.94
C ALA A 11 -39.10 10.47 1.84
N GLY A 12 -38.55 9.29 2.10
CA GLY A 12 -37.26 9.15 2.77
C GLY A 12 -36.16 9.78 1.92
N LEU A 13 -35.62 10.93 2.36
CA LEU A 13 -34.39 11.48 1.78
C LEU A 13 -33.26 10.49 2.03
N MET A 14 -32.89 9.72 1.02
CA MET A 14 -31.62 9.01 0.99
C MET A 14 -30.51 10.05 0.76
N LEU A 15 -29.91 10.53 1.85
CA LEU A 15 -28.69 11.32 1.77
C LEU A 15 -27.57 10.39 1.29
N PRO A 16 -26.82 10.76 0.22
CA PRO A 16 -25.65 9.99 -0.15
C PRO A 16 -24.65 10.09 0.99
N PHE A 17 -24.35 8.95 1.63
CA PHE A 17 -23.23 8.86 2.54
C PHE A 17 -21.97 9.05 1.73
N SER A 18 -21.35 10.22 1.82
CA SER A 18 -20.01 10.45 1.29
C SER A 18 -19.04 9.67 2.14
N SER A 19 -18.48 8.61 1.57
CA SER A 19 -17.43 7.82 2.19
C SER A 19 -16.19 8.70 2.35
N VAL A 20 -15.86 9.06 3.59
CA VAL A 20 -14.66 9.83 3.90
C VAL A 20 -13.48 8.87 3.86
N SER A 21 -12.75 8.88 2.75
CA SER A 21 -11.46 8.20 2.67
C SER A 21 -10.49 8.87 3.65
N GLN A 22 -10.10 8.16 4.70
CA GLN A 22 -9.06 8.64 5.60
C GLN A 22 -7.70 8.46 4.95
N THR A 23 -6.84 9.48 5.09
CA THR A 23 -5.46 9.44 4.61
C THR A 23 -4.51 9.49 5.80
N VAL A 24 -3.61 8.52 5.87
CA VAL A 24 -2.52 8.52 6.83
C VAL A 24 -1.26 9.01 6.14
N MET A 25 -0.63 10.04 6.72
CA MET A 25 0.55 10.66 6.16
C MET A 25 1.82 10.23 6.90
N TYR A 26 2.88 10.07 6.13
CA TYR A 26 4.24 9.84 6.63
C TYR A 26 5.20 10.85 6.00
N ASP A 27 6.22 11.27 6.75
CA ASP A 27 7.33 12.05 6.23
C ASP A 27 8.42 11.13 5.71
N VAL A 28 8.92 11.38 4.51
CA VAL A 28 10.12 10.73 3.97
C VAL A 28 11.32 11.55 4.36
N MET A 29 12.26 10.93 5.09
CA MET A 29 13.41 11.62 5.67
C MET A 29 14.73 11.00 5.20
N VAL A 30 15.71 11.84 4.91
CA VAL A 30 17.11 11.48 4.67
C VAL A 30 17.99 12.35 5.56
N ALA A 31 18.90 11.75 6.31
CA ALA A 31 19.82 12.45 7.23
C ALA A 31 19.11 13.48 8.14
N GLY A 32 17.90 13.12 8.65
CA GLY A 32 17.11 13.97 9.54
C GLY A 32 16.29 15.07 8.85
N ARG A 33 16.36 15.21 7.53
CA ARG A 33 15.60 16.23 6.78
C ARG A 33 14.43 15.58 6.05
N VAL A 34 13.26 16.22 6.09
CA VAL A 34 12.09 15.82 5.30
C VAL A 34 12.33 16.18 3.84
N ILE A 35 12.23 15.19 2.97
CA ILE A 35 12.41 15.34 1.51
C ILE A 35 11.15 15.00 0.72
N GLY A 36 10.10 14.51 1.38
CA GLY A 36 8.88 14.08 0.72
C GLY A 36 7.87 13.50 1.68
N SER A 37 6.88 12.83 1.14
CA SER A 37 5.79 12.21 1.91
C SER A 37 5.34 10.88 1.33
N VAL A 38 4.73 10.05 2.17
CA VAL A 38 3.93 8.89 1.76
C VAL A 38 2.50 9.09 2.26
N LYS A 39 1.54 8.91 1.36
CA LYS A 39 0.12 8.84 1.65
C LYS A 39 -0.32 7.39 1.65
N VAL A 40 -0.98 6.97 2.71
CA VAL A 40 -1.65 5.68 2.81
C VAL A 40 -3.15 5.96 2.78
N LEU A 41 -3.81 5.51 1.71
CA LEU A 41 -5.22 5.80 1.46
C LEU A 41 -6.09 4.71 2.07
N LEU A 42 -6.92 5.06 3.04
CA LEU A 42 -7.85 4.16 3.70
C LEU A 42 -9.19 4.20 2.96
N TYR A 43 -9.47 3.20 2.16
CA TYR A 43 -10.76 3.04 1.48
C TYR A 43 -11.79 2.40 2.40
N GLU A 44 -13.07 2.67 2.16
CA GLU A 44 -14.13 1.84 2.69
C GLU A 44 -14.08 0.48 2.03
N ASN A 45 -13.81 -0.52 2.85
CA ASN A 45 -13.72 -1.90 2.41
C ASN A 45 -14.97 -2.66 2.84
N THR A 46 -15.44 -3.57 2.01
CA THR A 46 -16.48 -4.53 2.38
C THR A 46 -15.85 -5.72 3.10
N THR A 47 -16.66 -6.61 3.65
CA THR A 47 -16.18 -7.88 4.23
C THR A 47 -15.50 -8.78 3.20
N LYS A 48 -15.80 -8.60 1.91
CA LYS A 48 -15.25 -9.40 0.82
C LYS A 48 -14.15 -8.71 0.03
N THR A 49 -14.27 -7.39 -0.18
CA THR A 49 -13.33 -6.63 -1.02
C THR A 49 -12.53 -5.64 -0.20
N VAL A 50 -11.22 -5.63 -0.40
CA VAL A 50 -10.29 -4.71 0.26
C VAL A 50 -9.41 -4.06 -0.79
N LYS A 51 -9.42 -2.73 -0.83
CA LYS A 51 -8.52 -1.94 -1.66
C LYS A 51 -7.47 -1.26 -0.78
N ARG A 52 -6.19 -1.34 -1.18
CA ARG A 52 -5.06 -0.72 -0.48
C ARG A 52 -4.23 0.06 -1.47
N ARG A 53 -3.91 1.30 -1.15
CA ARG A 53 -3.07 2.14 -2.00
C ARG A 53 -2.13 3.00 -1.18
N ILE A 54 -0.89 3.08 -1.63
CA ILE A 54 0.10 4.04 -1.14
C ILE A 54 0.60 4.90 -2.29
N GLU A 55 0.90 6.15 -2.00
CA GLU A 55 1.51 7.11 -2.92
C GLU A 55 2.69 7.76 -2.20
N ALA A 56 3.87 7.68 -2.77
CA ALA A 56 5.08 8.29 -2.25
C ALA A 56 5.61 9.31 -3.23
N GLU A 57 6.00 10.46 -2.72
CA GLU A 57 6.66 11.52 -3.49
C GLU A 57 7.84 12.05 -2.69
N PHE A 58 8.94 12.29 -3.36
CA PHE A 58 10.11 12.91 -2.75
C PHE A 58 10.89 13.73 -3.77
N SER A 59 11.59 14.75 -3.27
CA SER A 59 12.41 15.63 -4.08
C SER A 59 13.66 16.07 -3.33
N ILE A 60 14.79 15.95 -4.01
CA ILE A 60 16.09 16.51 -3.61
C ILE A 60 16.66 17.27 -4.81
N PRO A 61 17.67 18.10 -4.67
CA PRO A 61 18.27 18.81 -5.79
C PRO A 61 18.59 17.86 -6.96
N PHE A 62 18.11 18.21 -8.16
CA PHE A 62 18.27 17.45 -9.42
C PHE A 62 17.62 16.08 -9.50
N TYR A 63 16.90 15.62 -8.46
CA TYR A 63 16.26 14.31 -8.46
C TYR A 63 14.91 14.35 -7.75
N SER A 64 13.86 14.06 -8.49
CA SER A 64 12.53 13.85 -7.95
C SER A 64 12.04 12.44 -8.26
N GLY A 65 11.28 11.86 -7.37
CA GLY A 65 10.71 10.53 -7.56
C GLY A 65 9.29 10.46 -7.04
N SER A 66 8.47 9.64 -7.70
CA SER A 66 7.20 9.20 -7.16
C SER A 66 7.05 7.70 -7.34
N PHE A 67 6.36 7.10 -6.41
CA PHE A 67 6.02 5.69 -6.41
C PHE A 67 4.56 5.52 -5.97
N SER A 68 3.82 4.69 -6.68
CA SER A 68 2.49 4.28 -6.27
C SER A 68 2.39 2.76 -6.25
N SER A 69 1.58 2.24 -5.33
CA SER A 69 1.21 0.83 -5.30
C SER A 69 -0.25 0.72 -4.92
N GLU A 70 -1.03 0.04 -5.75
CA GLU A 70 -2.45 -0.23 -5.54
C GLU A 70 -2.69 -1.73 -5.60
N ASN A 71 -3.48 -2.24 -4.65
CA ASN A 71 -3.80 -3.65 -4.52
C ASN A 71 -5.29 -3.83 -4.28
N ASP A 72 -5.92 -4.71 -5.04
CA ASP A 72 -7.30 -5.13 -4.88
C ASP A 72 -7.34 -6.58 -4.38
N PHE A 73 -8.07 -6.82 -3.29
CA PHE A 73 -8.26 -8.14 -2.70
C PHE A 73 -9.73 -8.53 -2.74
N LEU A 74 -9.97 -9.81 -2.97
CA LEU A 74 -11.27 -10.44 -2.82
C LEU A 74 -11.13 -11.64 -1.87
N GLU A 75 -11.91 -11.64 -0.79
CA GLU A 75 -11.91 -12.72 0.22
C GLU A 75 -10.49 -13.04 0.73
N GLY A 76 -9.68 -11.99 0.93
CA GLY A 76 -8.31 -12.10 1.44
C GLY A 76 -7.25 -12.50 0.40
N ASN A 77 -7.63 -12.78 -0.86
CA ASN A 77 -6.70 -13.12 -1.94
C ASN A 77 -6.51 -11.93 -2.87
N LEU A 78 -5.26 -11.64 -3.23
CA LEU A 78 -4.93 -10.60 -4.21
C LEU A 78 -5.62 -10.90 -5.54
N GLN A 79 -6.30 -9.92 -6.11
CA GLN A 79 -6.88 -9.99 -7.45
C GLN A 79 -6.03 -9.26 -8.47
N SER A 80 -5.62 -8.05 -8.10
CA SER A 80 -4.72 -7.24 -8.92
C SER A 80 -3.78 -6.41 -8.07
N SER A 81 -2.62 -6.11 -8.63
CA SER A 81 -1.68 -5.16 -8.07
C SER A 81 -1.01 -4.37 -9.19
N VAL A 82 -0.93 -3.06 -9.04
CA VAL A 82 -0.21 -2.18 -9.96
C VAL A 82 0.77 -1.34 -9.16
N THR A 83 2.04 -1.35 -9.58
CA THR A 83 3.06 -0.43 -9.07
C THR A 83 3.62 0.40 -10.21
N GLU A 84 3.87 1.67 -9.93
CA GLU A 84 4.49 2.60 -10.86
C GLU A 84 5.58 3.40 -10.16
N HIS A 85 6.69 3.61 -10.83
CA HIS A 85 7.79 4.41 -10.35
C HIS A 85 8.24 5.40 -11.41
N PHE A 86 8.24 6.68 -11.04
CA PHE A 86 8.68 7.78 -11.89
C PHE A 86 9.93 8.43 -11.31
N VAL A 87 10.80 8.91 -12.18
CA VAL A 87 11.97 9.72 -11.82
C VAL A 87 12.03 10.91 -12.78
N ASN A 88 12.08 12.11 -12.22
CA ASN A 88 12.06 13.37 -12.97
C ASN A 88 10.93 13.41 -14.01
N GLY A 89 9.72 13.01 -13.60
CA GLY A 89 8.52 12.98 -14.42
C GLY A 89 8.44 11.87 -15.48
N LYS A 90 9.47 11.02 -15.60
CA LYS A 90 9.49 9.90 -16.57
C LYS A 90 9.27 8.58 -15.86
N GLN A 91 8.32 7.78 -16.34
CA GLN A 91 8.12 6.42 -15.86
C GLN A 91 9.38 5.59 -16.07
N LYS A 92 9.91 5.02 -15.00
CA LYS A 92 11.12 4.18 -15.00
C LYS A 92 10.79 2.72 -15.02
N GLU A 93 9.79 2.33 -14.26
CA GLU A 93 9.35 0.95 -14.14
C GLU A 93 7.87 0.89 -13.75
N SER A 94 7.22 -0.19 -14.14
CA SER A 94 5.90 -0.55 -13.66
C SER A 94 5.79 -2.07 -13.61
N THR A 95 5.03 -2.56 -12.64
CA THR A 95 4.74 -3.98 -12.48
C THR A 95 3.23 -4.13 -12.31
N HIS A 96 2.64 -5.02 -13.10
CA HIS A 96 1.23 -5.36 -13.02
C HIS A 96 1.07 -6.85 -12.71
N THR A 97 0.39 -7.15 -11.62
CA THR A 97 0.05 -8.51 -11.20
C THR A 97 -1.44 -8.73 -11.34
N SER A 98 -1.85 -9.82 -11.95
CA SER A 98 -3.25 -10.18 -12.10
C SER A 98 -3.48 -11.64 -11.73
N ASN A 99 -4.54 -11.89 -10.95
CA ASN A 99 -5.03 -13.24 -10.67
C ASN A 99 -5.74 -13.80 -11.90
N ARG A 100 -5.37 -14.98 -12.38
CA ARG A 100 -6.00 -15.68 -13.53
C ARG A 100 -6.87 -16.83 -13.09
N HIS A 101 -6.44 -17.53 -12.03
CA HIS A 101 -7.17 -18.61 -11.37
C HIS A 101 -6.78 -18.62 -9.89
N PRO A 102 -7.51 -19.29 -9.00
CA PRO A 102 -7.07 -19.46 -7.63
C PRO A 102 -5.61 -19.89 -7.57
N GLN A 103 -4.76 -19.06 -6.95
CA GLN A 103 -3.31 -19.28 -6.78
C GLN A 103 -2.45 -19.16 -8.05
N LEU A 104 -2.98 -18.76 -9.21
CA LEU A 104 -2.18 -18.49 -10.41
C LEU A 104 -2.19 -17.00 -10.73
N TYR A 105 -1.04 -16.38 -10.69
CA TYR A 105 -0.86 -14.97 -10.99
C TYR A 105 0.08 -14.78 -12.18
N HIS A 106 -0.31 -13.87 -13.07
CA HIS A 106 0.58 -13.35 -14.10
C HIS A 106 1.14 -12.01 -13.63
N VAL A 107 2.45 -11.85 -13.79
CA VAL A 107 3.18 -10.63 -13.44
C VAL A 107 3.86 -10.08 -14.68
N ASP A 108 3.41 -8.92 -15.13
CA ASP A 108 3.95 -8.20 -16.26
C ASP A 108 4.87 -7.07 -15.78
N PHE A 109 6.04 -6.96 -16.38
CA PHE A 109 7.03 -5.95 -16.06
C PHE A 109 7.29 -5.01 -17.22
N SER A 110 7.40 -3.70 -16.94
CA SER A 110 7.77 -2.70 -17.93
C SER A 110 8.89 -1.76 -17.45
N GLY A 111 9.56 -1.09 -18.39
CA GLY A 111 10.71 -0.25 -18.08
C GLY A 111 11.86 -1.06 -17.47
N LYS A 112 12.51 -0.50 -16.43
CA LYS A 112 13.58 -1.21 -15.68
C LYS A 112 13.12 -2.43 -14.92
N ALA A 113 11.82 -2.57 -14.64
CA ALA A 113 11.29 -3.78 -14.01
C ALA A 113 11.47 -5.03 -14.89
N ARG A 114 11.70 -4.87 -16.19
CA ARG A 114 12.03 -5.98 -17.12
C ARG A 114 13.32 -6.72 -16.75
N ASP A 115 14.18 -6.13 -15.95
CA ASP A 115 15.36 -6.81 -15.40
C ASP A 115 14.97 -7.99 -14.48
N TYR A 116 13.71 -8.01 -13.97
CA TYR A 116 13.14 -9.11 -13.19
C TYR A 116 12.40 -10.16 -14.04
N GLY A 117 12.34 -9.98 -15.39
CA GLY A 117 11.65 -10.80 -16.38
C GLY A 117 10.66 -9.96 -17.22
N LYS A 118 10.17 -10.52 -18.33
CA LYS A 118 9.10 -9.90 -19.12
C LYS A 118 7.72 -10.28 -18.59
N LEU A 119 7.55 -11.57 -18.32
CA LEU A 119 6.37 -12.18 -17.76
C LEU A 119 6.81 -13.25 -16.76
N LYS A 120 6.17 -13.30 -15.64
CA LYS A 120 6.38 -14.31 -14.62
C LYS A 120 5.05 -14.88 -14.15
N GLU A 121 5.03 -16.17 -13.91
CA GLU A 121 3.90 -16.85 -13.28
C GLU A 121 4.23 -17.22 -11.84
N LEU A 122 3.25 -17.03 -10.97
CA LEU A 122 3.33 -17.44 -9.56
C LEU A 122 2.17 -18.37 -9.27
N ASN A 123 2.53 -19.59 -8.80
CA ASN A 123 1.57 -20.65 -8.46
C ASN A 123 1.41 -20.76 -6.94
N GLN A 124 0.94 -19.69 -6.29
CA GLN A 124 0.68 -19.67 -4.85
C GLN A 124 -0.26 -18.53 -4.48
N ALA A 125 -1.01 -18.68 -3.41
CA ALA A 125 -1.90 -17.63 -2.92
C ALA A 125 -1.09 -16.40 -2.44
N ILE A 126 -1.58 -15.21 -2.77
CA ILE A 126 -1.04 -13.93 -2.28
C ILE A 126 -2.07 -13.29 -1.36
N ASN A 127 -1.84 -13.37 -0.06
CA ASN A 127 -2.72 -12.81 0.97
C ASN A 127 -2.12 -11.56 1.63
N HIS A 128 -0.81 -11.41 1.56
CA HIS A 128 -0.08 -10.30 2.17
C HIS A 128 0.87 -9.67 1.16
N THR A 129 0.88 -8.33 1.12
CA THR A 129 1.70 -7.54 0.22
C THR A 129 2.55 -6.54 1.01
N MET A 130 3.61 -5.99 0.40
CA MET A 130 4.42 -4.95 1.07
C MET A 130 3.61 -3.68 1.31
N THR A 131 2.72 -3.29 0.39
CA THR A 131 1.75 -2.20 0.63
C THR A 131 0.89 -2.49 1.85
N GLY A 132 0.48 -3.75 2.04
CA GLY A 132 -0.32 -4.19 3.18
C GLY A 132 0.33 -3.93 4.54
N LEU A 133 1.66 -3.88 4.62
CA LEU A 133 2.41 -3.63 5.85
C LEU A 133 2.21 -2.22 6.41
N TYR A 134 1.78 -1.25 5.62
CA TYR A 134 1.39 0.08 6.11
C TYR A 134 0.05 0.08 6.84
N TYR A 135 -0.79 -0.94 6.59
CA TYR A 135 -2.16 -1.04 7.13
C TYR A 135 -2.23 -1.95 8.36
N GLN A 136 -1.38 -2.97 8.41
CA GLN A 136 -1.49 -4.01 9.43
C GLN A 136 -0.12 -4.59 9.78
N GLU A 137 0.12 -4.79 11.08
CA GLU A 137 1.27 -5.50 11.60
C GLU A 137 1.27 -6.96 11.13
N PRO A 138 2.39 -7.49 10.59
CA PRO A 138 2.48 -8.84 10.05
C PRO A 138 2.73 -9.89 11.17
N SER A 139 1.90 -9.88 12.22
CA SER A 139 1.97 -10.88 13.27
C SER A 139 1.71 -12.26 12.68
N ASN A 140 2.64 -13.20 12.82
CA ASN A 140 2.59 -14.55 12.26
C ASN A 140 2.62 -14.66 10.72
N VAL A 141 3.09 -13.61 10.02
CA VAL A 141 3.28 -13.63 8.57
C VAL A 141 4.75 -13.91 8.27
N GLY A 142 5.05 -15.05 7.64
CA GLY A 142 6.41 -15.45 7.28
C GLY A 142 6.88 -14.91 5.94
N VAL A 143 5.95 -14.55 5.04
CA VAL A 143 6.24 -14.03 3.70
C VAL A 143 5.22 -12.98 3.28
N VAL A 144 5.67 -12.01 2.50
CA VAL A 144 4.81 -11.02 1.83
C VAL A 144 5.16 -10.94 0.36
N TYR A 145 4.17 -10.65 -0.45
CA TYR A 145 4.40 -10.38 -1.87
C TYR A 145 4.97 -8.98 -2.06
N SER A 146 6.07 -8.89 -2.78
CA SER A 146 6.60 -7.61 -3.24
C SER A 146 6.05 -7.30 -4.61
N GLU A 147 5.16 -6.32 -4.68
CA GLU A 147 4.46 -5.89 -5.87
C GLU A 147 5.44 -5.39 -6.94
N ARG A 148 6.48 -4.69 -6.51
CA ARG A 148 7.53 -4.17 -7.40
C ARG A 148 8.36 -5.28 -8.04
N TYR A 149 8.74 -6.30 -7.27
CA TYR A 149 9.62 -7.39 -7.72
C TYR A 149 8.85 -8.60 -8.26
N GLY A 150 7.52 -8.61 -8.13
CA GLY A 150 6.69 -9.72 -8.60
C GLY A 150 7.06 -11.05 -7.94
N GLN A 151 7.41 -11.07 -6.64
CA GLN A 151 7.78 -12.29 -5.94
C GLN A 151 7.57 -12.20 -4.42
N MET A 152 7.51 -13.37 -3.78
CA MET A 152 7.41 -13.47 -2.32
C MET A 152 8.75 -13.12 -1.67
N CYS A 153 8.68 -12.34 -0.60
CA CYS A 153 9.80 -11.88 0.21
C CYS A 153 9.67 -12.38 1.63
N PRO A 154 10.72 -12.97 2.23
CA PRO A 154 10.70 -13.40 3.62
C PRO A 154 10.50 -12.24 4.58
N VAL A 155 9.67 -12.46 5.59
CA VAL A 155 9.47 -11.56 6.73
C VAL A 155 10.13 -12.17 7.95
N LYS A 156 10.97 -11.40 8.63
CA LYS A 156 11.60 -11.80 9.89
C LYS A 156 11.17 -10.86 11.00
N LYS A 157 10.66 -11.39 12.09
CA LYS A 157 10.48 -10.63 13.32
C LYS A 157 11.85 -10.31 13.90
N LEU A 158 12.16 -9.03 14.09
CA LEU A 158 13.45 -8.57 14.61
C LEU A 158 13.40 -8.39 16.12
N ASP A 159 12.26 -7.89 16.63
CA ASP A 159 11.93 -7.75 18.05
C ASP A 159 10.41 -7.70 18.25
N GLU A 160 9.95 -7.22 19.41
CA GLU A 160 8.50 -7.21 19.75
C GLU A 160 7.65 -6.42 18.76
N SER A 161 8.20 -5.36 18.15
CA SER A 161 7.46 -4.40 17.34
C SER A 161 8.07 -4.14 15.95
N ARG A 162 9.17 -4.81 15.59
CA ARG A 162 9.84 -4.59 14.31
C ARG A 162 9.93 -5.86 13.47
N TYR A 163 9.71 -5.68 12.17
CA TYR A 163 9.76 -6.74 11.17
C TYR A 163 10.63 -6.31 9.99
N GLY A 164 11.52 -7.19 9.58
CA GLY A 164 12.40 -6.99 8.42
C GLY A 164 11.88 -7.80 7.23
N VAL A 165 11.77 -7.16 6.07
CA VAL A 165 11.48 -7.81 4.79
C VAL A 165 12.75 -7.84 3.95
N ILE A 166 13.17 -9.04 3.54
CA ILE A 166 14.37 -9.22 2.71
C ILE A 166 13.93 -9.15 1.24
N LEU A 167 14.44 -8.14 0.54
CA LEU A 167 14.13 -7.89 -0.87
C LEU A 167 15.01 -8.76 -1.79
N PRO A 168 14.58 -9.01 -3.06
CA PRO A 168 15.32 -9.81 -4.02
C PRO A 168 16.73 -9.31 -4.35
N ASN A 169 16.95 -8.01 -4.20
CA ASN A 169 18.27 -7.38 -4.42
C ASN A 169 19.18 -7.45 -3.18
N GLY A 170 18.83 -8.25 -2.17
CA GLY A 170 19.57 -8.42 -0.92
C GLY A 170 19.40 -7.29 0.10
N LYS A 171 18.69 -6.22 -0.24
CA LYS A 171 18.38 -5.13 0.71
C LYS A 171 17.27 -5.54 1.67
N GLN A 172 17.19 -4.83 2.79
CA GLN A 172 16.15 -5.04 3.78
C GLN A 172 15.34 -3.77 3.97
N SER A 173 14.00 -3.93 4.07
CA SER A 173 13.11 -2.89 4.58
C SER A 173 12.64 -3.29 5.97
N ILE A 174 12.72 -2.37 6.95
CA ILE A 174 12.33 -2.62 8.33
C ILE A 174 11.09 -1.80 8.64
N TYR A 175 10.05 -2.47 9.13
CA TYR A 175 8.78 -1.88 9.53
C TYR A 175 8.66 -1.92 11.05
N ALA A 176 8.39 -0.77 11.67
CA ALA A 176 8.15 -0.64 13.11
C ALA A 176 6.67 -0.34 13.38
N TYR A 177 6.13 -0.99 14.42
CA TYR A 177 4.72 -0.88 14.79
C TYR A 177 4.55 -0.42 16.23
N ARG A 178 3.42 0.23 16.49
CA ARG A 178 2.95 0.56 17.84
C ARG A 178 1.45 0.36 17.88
N GLN A 179 0.99 -0.55 18.75
CA GLN A 179 -0.42 -0.93 18.86
C GLN A 179 -1.02 -1.37 17.51
N GLY A 180 -0.27 -2.20 16.75
CA GLY A 180 -0.68 -2.69 15.43
C GLY A 180 -0.59 -1.68 14.29
N LEU A 181 -0.26 -0.41 14.56
CA LEU A 181 -0.15 0.65 13.56
C LEU A 181 1.31 0.81 13.11
N CYS A 182 1.56 0.81 11.80
CA CYS A 182 2.88 1.12 11.25
C CYS A 182 3.27 2.57 11.61
N THR A 183 4.39 2.73 12.31
CA THR A 183 4.88 4.03 12.78
C THR A 183 6.10 4.51 12.03
N GLU A 184 6.94 3.59 11.58
CA GLU A 184 8.16 3.91 10.83
C GLU A 184 8.47 2.79 9.85
N VAL A 185 9.00 3.17 8.68
CA VAL A 185 9.62 2.24 7.73
C VAL A 185 11.03 2.74 7.43
N GLN A 186 12.00 1.85 7.57
CA GLN A 186 13.38 2.10 7.15
C GLN A 186 13.62 1.33 5.86
N SER A 187 14.17 1.99 4.85
CA SER A 187 14.46 1.40 3.56
C SER A 187 15.69 2.06 2.95
N GLU A 188 16.08 1.60 1.76
CA GLU A 188 17.18 2.19 1.00
C GLU A 188 16.75 2.47 -0.44
N LEU A 189 17.01 3.68 -0.91
CA LEU A 189 16.79 4.09 -2.29
C LEU A 189 18.04 4.76 -2.83
N ALA A 190 18.55 4.29 -3.97
CA ALA A 190 19.73 4.83 -4.64
C ALA A 190 20.95 5.03 -3.71
N GLY A 191 21.18 4.08 -2.78
CA GLY A 191 22.26 4.15 -1.78
C GLY A 191 21.99 5.05 -0.57
N MET A 192 20.85 5.75 -0.54
CA MET A 192 20.43 6.60 0.58
C MET A 192 19.55 5.81 1.55
N LYS A 193 19.86 5.91 2.85
CA LYS A 193 18.99 5.37 3.89
C LYS A 193 17.80 6.31 4.09
N LEU A 194 16.60 5.78 3.87
CA LEU A 194 15.33 6.47 4.06
C LEU A 194 14.72 6.07 5.39
N ARG A 195 14.15 7.04 6.09
CA ARG A 195 13.21 6.83 7.20
C ARG A 195 11.86 7.43 6.78
N ILE A 196 10.82 6.62 6.82
CA ILE A 196 9.45 7.01 6.49
C ILE A 196 8.69 6.97 7.81
N VAL A 197 8.39 8.13 8.38
CA VAL A 197 7.88 8.29 9.75
C VAL A 197 6.45 8.79 9.73
N ARG A 198 5.54 8.10 10.42
CA ARG A 198 4.13 8.47 10.51
C ARG A 198 3.97 9.84 11.12
N ARG A 199 3.19 10.72 10.46
CA ARG A 199 2.72 11.97 11.04
C ARG A 199 1.59 11.65 12.02
N TRP A 200 1.81 11.98 13.28
CA TRP A 200 0.72 11.98 14.23
C TRP A 200 0.03 13.33 14.09
N ASN A 201 -1.25 13.33 13.72
CA ASN A 201 -2.04 14.56 13.83
C ASN A 201 -1.92 15.00 15.30
N GLN A 202 -1.21 16.08 15.55
CA GLN A 202 -1.43 16.84 16.76
C GLN A 202 -2.89 17.33 16.63
N LEU A 203 -3.82 16.61 17.26
CA LEU A 203 -5.13 17.16 17.53
C LEU A 203 -4.83 18.46 18.26
N ALA A 204 -5.06 19.58 17.58
CA ALA A 204 -4.92 20.88 18.16
C ALA A 204 -5.84 20.91 19.38
N GLY A 205 -5.24 20.74 20.55
CA GLY A 205 -5.89 21.10 21.79
C GLY A 205 -6.12 22.60 21.71
N LYS A 206 -7.36 22.98 21.55
CA LYS A 206 -7.89 24.26 21.97
C LYS A 206 -9.16 23.97 22.76
#